data_574d74703fdad0e37deb8729ffb27739
#
_entry.id   574d74703fdad0e37deb8729ffb27739
#
_cell.length_a   1.000
_cell.length_b   1.000
_cell.length_c   1.000
_cell.angle_alpha   90.00
_cell.angle_beta   90.00
_cell.angle_gamma   90.00
#
_symmetry.space_group_name_H-M   'P 1'
#
loop_
_entity.id
_entity.type
_entity.pdbx_description
1 polymer ?
#
loop_
_entity_poly.entity_id
_entity_poly.type
_entity_poly.pdbx_seq_one_letter_code
_entity_poly.pdbx_strand_id
1 'polypeptide(L)'
;GDSGGINPQTGKPTPKLFFNLPAGQPDSTIEVRYRDLRGSLQGPYSFEFKGRKQSEDANQRVLESTTTSWVSFRDYDGKRLLYFTHLMSYRGNIEKIQYGLNTAQPNRNFRFPSWRKPGLAPIDAKTPLHITVPRSTRYVTVQLTYKNGEKSTVQRFEYPG
;
A
#
# COMPACT_ATOMS: atom_id res chain seq x y z
N GLY A 1 23.84 26.19 3.11
CA GLY A 1 22.76 25.60 3.88
C GLY A 1 21.57 26.51 3.92
N ASP A 2 20.48 26.03 3.38
CA ASP A 2 19.21 26.75 3.28
C ASP A 2 18.68 27.09 4.68
N SER A 3 18.66 28.38 5.04
CA SER A 3 18.08 28.84 6.30
C SER A 3 16.55 28.75 6.22
N GLY A 4 15.96 28.06 7.17
CA GLY A 4 14.51 27.98 7.29
C GLY A 4 13.89 29.28 7.79
N GLY A 5 13.77 30.30 6.94
CA GLY A 5 13.10 31.56 7.30
C GLY A 5 13.76 32.38 8.43
N ILE A 6 13.26 33.59 8.66
CA ILE A 6 13.72 34.46 9.75
C ILE A 6 12.66 34.39 10.87
N ASN A 7 13.09 34.18 12.10
CA ASN A 7 12.22 34.24 13.27
C ASN A 7 11.76 35.69 13.46
N PRO A 8 10.44 35.95 13.36
CA PRO A 8 9.93 37.36 13.41
C PRO A 8 10.11 38.02 14.78
N GLN A 9 10.33 37.26 15.85
CA GLN A 9 10.52 37.80 17.19
C GLN A 9 11.98 38.14 17.49
N THR A 10 12.93 37.47 16.87
CA THR A 10 14.35 37.60 17.17
C THR A 10 15.17 38.18 16.01
N GLY A 11 14.60 38.28 14.81
CA GLY A 11 15.26 38.68 13.57
C GLY A 11 16.41 37.75 13.13
N LYS A 12 16.55 36.57 13.77
CA LYS A 12 17.60 35.61 13.48
C LYS A 12 17.11 34.50 12.55
N PRO A 13 18.00 33.94 11.72
CA PRO A 13 17.63 32.75 10.92
C PRO A 13 17.17 31.60 11.80
N THR A 14 16.02 31.01 11.47
CA THR A 14 15.55 29.79 12.10
C THR A 14 16.24 28.59 11.47
N PRO A 15 16.89 27.73 12.23
CA PRO A 15 17.53 26.55 11.66
C PRO A 15 16.47 25.62 11.06
N LYS A 16 16.72 25.11 9.87
CA LYS A 16 15.89 24.07 9.26
C LYS A 16 16.17 22.75 9.99
N LEU A 17 15.20 22.30 10.78
CA LEU A 17 15.34 21.10 11.62
C LEU A 17 15.03 19.80 10.89
N PHE A 18 14.67 19.87 9.61
CA PHE A 18 14.35 18.69 8.79
C PHE A 18 14.80 18.91 7.35
N PHE A 19 15.04 17.82 6.68
CA PHE A 19 15.25 17.78 5.22
C PHE A 19 14.46 16.59 4.66
N ASN A 20 14.03 16.75 3.42
CA ASN A 20 13.30 15.70 2.72
C ASN A 20 14.31 14.86 1.92
N LEU A 21 14.24 13.55 2.10
CA LEU A 21 14.92 12.60 1.22
C LEU A 21 14.03 12.31 0.01
N PRO A 22 14.62 12.11 -1.18
CA PRO A 22 13.88 11.65 -2.34
C PRO A 22 13.14 10.35 -2.04
N ALA A 23 11.93 10.22 -2.59
CA ALA A 23 11.19 8.95 -2.51
C ALA A 23 12.00 7.83 -3.20
N GLY A 24 12.11 6.67 -2.55
CA GLY A 24 12.88 5.55 -3.08
C GLY A 24 14.39 5.64 -2.84
N GLN A 25 14.84 6.54 -1.96
CA GLN A 25 16.26 6.60 -1.54
C GLN A 25 16.69 5.20 -1.04
N PRO A 26 17.77 4.62 -1.59
CA PRO A 26 18.32 3.34 -1.13
C PRO A 26 18.91 3.44 0.28
N ASP A 27 19.25 2.30 0.86
CA ASP A 27 20.04 2.26 2.09
C ASP A 27 21.29 3.12 1.91
N SER A 28 21.51 4.03 2.86
CA SER A 28 22.61 4.99 2.77
C SER A 28 23.05 5.46 4.16
N THR A 29 24.26 5.96 4.25
CA THR A 29 24.74 6.62 5.45
C THR A 29 24.57 8.13 5.31
N ILE A 30 23.91 8.75 6.27
CA ILE A 30 23.74 10.20 6.35
C ILE A 30 24.76 10.75 7.31
N GLU A 31 25.64 11.63 6.82
CA GLU A 31 26.58 12.37 7.67
C GLU A 31 26.00 13.74 8.01
N VAL A 32 25.98 14.06 9.29
CA VAL A 32 25.52 15.34 9.81
C VAL A 32 26.71 16.09 10.41
N ARG A 33 26.87 17.33 9.98
CA ARG A 33 27.84 18.29 10.56
C ARG A 33 27.09 19.58 10.90
N TYR A 34 27.38 20.16 12.04
CA TYR A 34 26.80 21.43 12.42
C TYR A 34 27.83 22.33 13.08
N ARG A 35 27.56 23.63 13.11
CA ARG A 35 28.33 24.60 13.92
C ARG A 35 27.56 24.87 15.21
N ASP A 36 28.28 24.75 16.32
CA ASP A 36 27.72 25.09 17.62
C ASP A 36 27.60 26.62 17.81
N LEU A 37 27.07 27.02 18.96
CA LEU A 37 26.89 28.46 19.29
C LEU A 37 28.22 29.22 19.39
N ARG A 38 29.35 28.53 19.54
CA ARG A 38 30.69 29.10 19.58
C ARG A 38 31.34 29.14 18.19
N GLY A 39 30.63 28.68 17.16
CA GLY A 39 31.09 28.60 15.78
C GLY A 39 31.99 27.41 15.47
N SER A 40 32.22 26.52 16.43
CA SER A 40 33.03 25.31 16.23
C SER A 40 32.27 24.27 15.42
N LEU A 41 32.96 23.64 14.45
CA LEU A 41 32.40 22.59 13.62
C LEU A 41 32.34 21.28 14.43
N GLN A 42 31.17 20.72 14.52
CA GLN A 42 30.89 19.45 15.17
C GLN A 42 30.56 18.36 14.14
N GLY A 43 30.96 17.12 14.40
CA GLY A 43 30.80 15.98 13.51
C GLY A 43 32.04 15.65 12.69
N PRO A 44 31.94 14.74 11.69
CA PRO A 44 30.68 14.14 11.20
C PRO A 44 30.05 13.15 12.17
N TYR A 45 28.72 13.20 12.30
CA TYR A 45 27.93 12.16 12.95
C TYR A 45 27.27 11.33 11.87
N SER A 46 27.50 10.02 11.89
CA SER A 46 27.00 9.10 10.88
C SER A 46 25.74 8.38 11.38
N PHE A 47 24.72 8.38 10.57
CA PHE A 47 23.43 7.69 10.82
C PHE A 47 23.14 6.76 9.67
N GLU A 48 22.86 5.49 9.97
CA GLU A 48 22.37 4.56 8.97
C GLU A 48 20.91 4.88 8.60
N PHE A 49 20.70 5.22 7.35
CA PHE A 49 19.36 5.34 6.77
C PHE A 49 19.01 4.05 6.05
N LYS A 50 17.99 3.38 6.52
CA LYS A 50 17.40 2.23 5.82
C LYS A 50 16.34 2.73 4.85
N GLY A 51 16.70 2.76 3.56
CA GLY A 51 15.79 3.09 2.49
C GLY A 51 14.64 2.11 2.45
N ARG A 52 13.46 2.54 2.84
CA ARG A 52 12.28 1.70 2.64
C ARG A 52 11.87 1.80 1.17
N LYS A 53 11.59 0.70 0.53
CA LYS A 53 10.73 0.65 -0.67
C LYS A 53 9.31 1.04 -0.25
N GLN A 54 9.14 2.32 0.04
CA GLN A 54 8.10 2.87 0.91
C GLN A 54 6.69 2.76 0.33
N SER A 55 6.53 2.63 -1.00
CA SER A 55 5.21 2.60 -1.62
C SER A 55 4.62 1.18 -1.73
N GLU A 56 5.44 0.18 -1.98
CA GLU A 56 4.97 -1.19 -2.12
C GLU A 56 4.60 -1.77 -0.75
N ASP A 57 5.45 -1.64 0.26
CA ASP A 57 5.21 -2.15 1.61
C ASP A 57 4.05 -1.42 2.32
N ALA A 58 3.87 -0.11 2.11
CA ALA A 58 2.79 0.64 2.75
C ALA A 58 1.41 0.18 2.28
N ASN A 59 1.22 0.01 0.97
CA ASN A 59 -0.03 -0.48 0.41
C ASN A 59 -0.30 -1.95 0.76
N GLN A 60 0.74 -2.77 0.84
CA GLN A 60 0.62 -4.15 1.32
C GLN A 60 0.12 -4.18 2.77
N ARG A 61 0.67 -3.36 3.66
CA ARG A 61 0.21 -3.24 5.05
C ARG A 61 -1.24 -2.75 5.14
N VAL A 62 -1.65 -1.80 4.28
CA VAL A 62 -3.05 -1.39 4.21
C VAL A 62 -3.94 -2.57 3.81
N LEU A 63 -3.57 -3.33 2.77
CA LEU A 63 -4.31 -4.53 2.38
C LEU A 63 -4.38 -5.55 3.52
N GLU A 64 -3.29 -5.78 4.24
CA GLU A 64 -3.25 -6.72 5.37
C GLU A 64 -4.08 -6.24 6.56
N SER A 65 -4.15 -4.94 6.82
CA SER A 65 -4.97 -4.36 7.89
C SER A 65 -6.46 -4.22 7.51
N THR A 66 -6.80 -4.28 6.23
CA THR A 66 -8.16 -4.15 5.70
C THR A 66 -8.69 -5.43 5.08
N THR A 67 -8.26 -6.59 5.57
CA THR A 67 -8.63 -7.91 5.02
C THR A 67 -10.14 -8.09 4.91
N THR A 68 -10.90 -7.62 5.89
CA THR A 68 -12.38 -7.70 5.90
C THR A 68 -13.06 -6.97 4.73
N SER A 69 -12.34 -6.05 4.09
CA SER A 69 -12.85 -5.24 2.97
C SER A 69 -12.43 -5.77 1.59
N TRP A 70 -11.67 -6.85 1.50
CA TRP A 70 -11.14 -7.35 0.23
C TRP A 70 -12.22 -7.67 -0.77
N VAL A 71 -13.32 -8.28 -0.30
CA VAL A 71 -14.46 -8.63 -1.14
C VAL A 71 -15.77 -8.33 -0.43
N SER A 72 -16.81 -8.13 -1.22
CA SER A 72 -18.17 -7.99 -0.73
C SER A 72 -19.15 -8.72 -1.64
N PHE A 73 -20.25 -9.20 -1.07
CA PHE A 73 -21.35 -9.80 -1.81
C PHE A 73 -22.45 -8.77 -2.06
N ARG A 74 -23.12 -8.93 -3.20
CA ARG A 74 -24.35 -8.19 -3.52
C ARG A 74 -25.26 -9.06 -4.36
N ASP A 75 -26.51 -9.18 -3.96
CA ASP A 75 -27.56 -9.75 -4.83
C ASP A 75 -28.19 -8.60 -5.64
N TYR A 76 -28.19 -8.75 -6.95
CA TYR A 76 -28.74 -7.77 -7.88
C TYR A 76 -29.28 -8.49 -9.12
N ASP A 77 -30.51 -8.14 -9.52
CA ASP A 77 -31.19 -8.68 -10.71
C ASP A 77 -31.13 -10.22 -10.78
N GLY A 78 -31.51 -10.88 -9.68
CA GLY A 78 -31.52 -12.34 -9.58
C GLY A 78 -30.15 -13.01 -9.59
N LYS A 79 -29.04 -12.24 -9.64
CA LYS A 79 -27.66 -12.72 -9.66
C LYS A 79 -26.98 -12.43 -8.33
N ARG A 80 -26.09 -13.32 -7.92
CA ARG A 80 -25.16 -13.05 -6.82
C ARG A 80 -23.85 -12.58 -7.38
N LEU A 81 -23.44 -11.37 -6.98
CA LEU A 81 -22.20 -10.73 -7.41
C LEU A 81 -21.19 -10.75 -6.27
N LEU A 82 -19.94 -11.07 -6.59
CA LEU A 82 -18.79 -10.97 -5.71
C LEU A 82 -17.91 -9.82 -6.19
N TYR A 83 -17.81 -8.76 -5.40
CA TYR A 83 -17.04 -7.56 -5.73
C TYR A 83 -15.64 -7.63 -5.15
N PHE A 84 -14.66 -7.13 -5.94
CA PHE A 84 -13.25 -6.98 -5.61
C PHE A 84 -12.82 -5.51 -5.62
N THR A 85 -13.74 -4.58 -5.47
CA THR A 85 -13.52 -3.13 -5.65
C THR A 85 -12.34 -2.61 -4.83
N HIS A 86 -12.26 -3.01 -3.55
CA HIS A 86 -11.17 -2.61 -2.67
C HIS A 86 -9.80 -3.07 -3.24
N LEU A 87 -9.70 -4.34 -3.63
CA LEU A 87 -8.47 -4.89 -4.20
C LEU A 87 -8.10 -4.19 -5.52
N MET A 88 -9.09 -3.77 -6.31
CA MET A 88 -8.83 -3.06 -7.57
C MET A 88 -8.20 -1.68 -7.36
N SER A 89 -8.50 -1.00 -6.27
CA SER A 89 -7.84 0.25 -5.92
C SER A 89 -6.35 0.06 -5.58
N TYR A 90 -5.99 -1.11 -5.05
CA TYR A 90 -4.62 -1.47 -4.68
C TYR A 90 -3.93 -2.42 -5.67
N ARG A 91 -4.52 -2.64 -6.87
CA ARG A 91 -3.98 -3.60 -7.86
C ARG A 91 -2.56 -3.30 -8.33
N GLY A 92 -2.07 -2.08 -8.05
CA GLY A 92 -0.67 -1.72 -8.26
C GLY A 92 0.33 -2.57 -7.47
N ASN A 93 -0.09 -3.11 -6.33
CA ASN A 93 0.72 -3.94 -5.44
C ASN A 93 0.40 -5.43 -5.53
N ILE A 94 -0.63 -5.78 -6.31
CA ILE A 94 -1.12 -7.15 -6.43
C ILE A 94 -0.70 -7.71 -7.79
N GLU A 95 -0.03 -8.85 -7.77
CA GLU A 95 0.31 -9.63 -8.97
C GLU A 95 -0.84 -10.58 -9.31
N LYS A 96 -1.44 -11.22 -8.29
CA LYS A 96 -2.46 -12.25 -8.50
C LYS A 96 -3.51 -12.23 -7.39
N ILE A 97 -4.77 -12.38 -7.78
CA ILE A 97 -5.88 -12.62 -6.86
C ILE A 97 -6.42 -14.02 -7.14
N GLN A 98 -6.32 -14.90 -6.17
CA GLN A 98 -6.92 -16.23 -6.22
C GLN A 98 -8.13 -16.28 -5.31
N TYR A 99 -9.17 -16.98 -5.74
CA TYR A 99 -10.38 -17.18 -4.95
C TYR A 99 -10.91 -18.60 -5.07
N GLY A 100 -11.67 -19.04 -4.07
CA GLY A 100 -12.37 -20.30 -4.05
C GLY A 100 -13.82 -20.10 -3.65
N LEU A 101 -14.75 -20.79 -4.27
CA LEU A 101 -16.18 -20.75 -3.93
C LEU A 101 -16.52 -22.01 -3.15
N ASN A 102 -17.02 -21.88 -1.91
CA ASN A 102 -17.34 -23.00 -1.02
C ASN A 102 -16.18 -23.98 -0.81
N THR A 103 -14.94 -23.52 -0.89
CA THR A 103 -13.73 -24.33 -0.71
C THR A 103 -12.69 -23.57 0.11
N ALA A 104 -11.94 -24.28 0.95
CA ALA A 104 -10.87 -23.72 1.74
C ALA A 104 -9.65 -23.30 0.87
N GLN A 105 -9.50 -23.89 -0.33
CA GLN A 105 -8.40 -23.62 -1.23
C GLN A 105 -8.83 -22.65 -2.34
N PRO A 106 -8.18 -21.48 -2.47
CA PRO A 106 -8.36 -20.57 -3.60
C PRO A 106 -7.82 -21.20 -4.88
N ASN A 107 -8.71 -21.72 -5.73
CA ASN A 107 -8.38 -22.51 -6.92
C ASN A 107 -8.73 -21.83 -8.25
N ARG A 108 -9.25 -20.60 -8.21
CA ARG A 108 -9.62 -19.79 -9.37
C ARG A 108 -8.86 -18.48 -9.37
N ASN A 109 -8.64 -17.90 -10.54
CA ASN A 109 -7.98 -16.61 -10.68
C ASN A 109 -9.00 -15.54 -11.06
N PHE A 110 -8.99 -14.43 -10.34
CA PHE A 110 -9.66 -13.21 -10.78
C PHE A 110 -8.72 -12.45 -11.72
N ARG A 111 -9.16 -12.20 -12.96
CA ARG A 111 -8.38 -11.51 -13.97
C ARG A 111 -8.63 -10.01 -13.88
N PHE A 112 -7.57 -9.22 -13.87
CA PHE A 112 -7.61 -7.76 -13.83
C PHE A 112 -6.42 -7.16 -14.59
N PRO A 113 -6.54 -5.91 -15.10
CA PRO A 113 -5.44 -5.22 -15.77
C PRO A 113 -4.36 -4.83 -14.74
N SER A 114 -3.11 -5.07 -15.09
CA SER A 114 -1.98 -4.68 -14.23
C SER A 114 -1.88 -3.15 -14.16
N TRP A 115 -1.41 -2.65 -13.01
CA TRP A 115 -1.15 -1.25 -12.77
C TRP A 115 0.28 -1.08 -12.24
N ARG A 116 1.07 -0.19 -12.88
CA ARG A 116 2.50 -0.04 -12.58
C ARG A 116 2.89 1.31 -12.00
N LYS A 117 1.96 2.26 -11.93
CA LYS A 117 2.24 3.59 -11.38
C LYS A 117 2.13 3.56 -9.85
N PRO A 118 2.91 4.40 -9.13
CA PRO A 118 2.78 4.54 -7.68
C PRO A 118 1.37 5.00 -7.26
N GLY A 119 0.99 4.67 -6.03
CA GLY A 119 -0.26 5.08 -5.42
C GLY A 119 -1.45 4.18 -5.76
N LEU A 120 -2.65 4.68 -5.43
CA LEU A 120 -3.89 3.97 -5.72
C LEU A 120 -4.16 3.93 -7.22
N ALA A 121 -4.57 2.76 -7.70
CA ALA A 121 -4.93 2.57 -9.09
C ALA A 121 -6.35 3.11 -9.36
N PRO A 122 -6.55 4.01 -10.33
CA PRO A 122 -7.87 4.53 -10.65
C PRO A 122 -8.79 3.40 -11.14
N ILE A 123 -10.04 3.46 -10.73
CA ILE A 123 -11.10 2.57 -11.21
C ILE A 123 -11.79 3.28 -12.38
N ASP A 124 -11.74 2.68 -13.54
CA ASP A 124 -12.37 3.14 -14.77
C ASP A 124 -13.37 2.10 -15.32
N ALA A 125 -14.04 2.41 -16.41
CA ALA A 125 -15.03 1.53 -17.03
C ALA A 125 -14.46 0.18 -17.53
N LYS A 126 -13.14 0.08 -17.69
CA LYS A 126 -12.44 -1.14 -18.13
C LYS A 126 -11.95 -1.98 -16.96
N THR A 127 -12.03 -1.46 -15.74
CA THR A 127 -11.59 -2.17 -14.54
C THR A 127 -12.68 -3.17 -14.12
N PRO A 128 -12.42 -4.49 -14.15
CA PRO A 128 -13.37 -5.47 -13.68
C PRO A 128 -13.52 -5.35 -12.16
N LEU A 129 -14.74 -5.15 -11.69
CA LEU A 129 -15.00 -4.95 -10.27
C LEU A 129 -15.64 -6.16 -9.59
N HIS A 130 -16.31 -7.03 -10.36
CA HIS A 130 -17.05 -8.15 -9.82
C HIS A 130 -17.12 -9.33 -10.77
N ILE A 131 -17.51 -10.46 -10.23
CA ILE A 131 -17.91 -11.66 -10.97
C ILE A 131 -19.29 -12.10 -10.49
N THR A 132 -20.02 -12.81 -11.35
CA THR A 132 -21.20 -13.54 -10.96
C THR A 132 -20.80 -14.88 -10.36
N VAL A 133 -21.34 -15.21 -9.20
CA VAL A 133 -21.14 -16.50 -8.52
C VAL A 133 -22.44 -17.25 -8.37
N PRO A 134 -22.43 -18.60 -8.25
CA PRO A 134 -23.64 -19.37 -8.00
C PRO A 134 -24.38 -18.91 -6.74
N ARG A 135 -25.71 -18.93 -6.76
CA ARG A 135 -26.52 -18.60 -5.56
C ARG A 135 -26.28 -19.54 -4.38
N SER A 136 -25.81 -20.74 -4.65
CA SER A 136 -25.38 -21.71 -3.63
C SER A 136 -24.05 -21.37 -2.96
N THR A 137 -23.37 -20.28 -3.36
CA THR A 137 -22.13 -19.82 -2.71
C THR A 137 -22.44 -19.31 -1.32
N ARG A 138 -21.91 -20.01 -0.30
CA ARG A 138 -22.05 -19.66 1.11
C ARG A 138 -20.87 -18.85 1.62
N TYR A 139 -19.69 -19.11 1.09
CA TYR A 139 -18.48 -18.38 1.43
C TYR A 139 -17.49 -18.36 0.27
N VAL A 140 -16.57 -17.43 0.36
CA VAL A 140 -15.47 -17.31 -0.58
C VAL A 140 -14.16 -17.26 0.20
N THR A 141 -13.14 -17.97 -0.29
CA THR A 141 -11.76 -17.80 0.17
C THR A 141 -10.99 -16.96 -0.83
N VAL A 142 -10.11 -16.09 -0.34
CA VAL A 142 -9.26 -15.22 -1.17
C VAL A 142 -7.83 -15.28 -0.68
N GLN A 143 -6.88 -15.36 -1.62
CA GLN A 143 -5.44 -15.22 -1.37
C GLN A 143 -4.85 -14.28 -2.40
N LEU A 144 -4.01 -13.37 -1.95
CA LEU A 144 -3.26 -12.46 -2.79
C LEU A 144 -1.84 -12.98 -2.99
N THR A 145 -1.28 -12.75 -4.17
CA THR A 145 0.16 -12.73 -4.40
C THR A 145 0.52 -11.28 -4.68
N TYR A 146 1.42 -10.73 -3.88
CA TYR A 146 1.91 -9.37 -4.03
C TYR A 146 2.99 -9.30 -5.12
N LYS A 147 3.31 -8.12 -5.61
CA LYS A 147 4.35 -7.94 -6.65
C LYS A 147 5.76 -8.28 -6.20
N ASN A 148 6.02 -8.27 -4.89
CA ASN A 148 7.28 -8.75 -4.31
C ASN A 148 7.38 -10.29 -4.27
N GLY A 149 6.34 -11.01 -4.72
CA GLY A 149 6.25 -12.47 -4.72
C GLY A 149 5.70 -13.09 -3.44
N GLU A 150 5.52 -12.30 -2.38
CA GLU A 150 4.92 -12.78 -1.12
C GLU A 150 3.44 -13.12 -1.31
N LYS A 151 2.95 -14.03 -0.48
CA LYS A 151 1.53 -14.39 -0.46
C LYS A 151 0.91 -13.97 0.86
N SER A 152 -0.31 -13.49 0.79
CA SER A 152 -1.13 -13.31 1.98
C SER A 152 -1.53 -14.65 2.59
N THR A 153 -1.99 -14.62 3.83
CA THR A 153 -2.82 -15.71 4.37
C THR A 153 -4.12 -15.82 3.55
N VAL A 154 -4.71 -17.00 3.56
CA VAL A 154 -6.04 -17.21 2.95
C VAL A 154 -7.08 -16.59 3.87
N GLN A 155 -7.87 -15.66 3.33
CA GLN A 155 -8.99 -15.03 4.04
C GLN A 155 -10.30 -15.67 3.62
N ARG A 156 -11.23 -15.83 4.55
CA ARG A 156 -12.56 -16.40 4.31
C ARG A 156 -13.63 -15.34 4.57
N PHE A 157 -14.58 -15.24 3.64
CA PHE A 157 -15.68 -14.28 3.65
C PHE A 157 -16.98 -15.04 3.53
N GLU A 158 -17.82 -14.95 4.55
CA GLU A 158 -19.15 -15.56 4.54
C GLU A 158 -20.11 -14.70 3.71
N TYR A 159 -21.02 -15.37 3.01
CA TYR A 159 -22.16 -14.67 2.44
C TYR A 159 -23.10 -14.25 3.58
N PRO A 160 -23.49 -12.97 3.67
CA PRO A 160 -24.27 -12.46 4.81
C PRO A 160 -25.74 -12.88 4.81
N GLY A 161 -26.14 -13.89 4.05
CA GLY A 161 -27.44 -14.56 4.12
C GLY A 161 -28.65 -13.69 3.76
#